data_a4bb04c7222d207c03fcf6d2765fc9e3
#
_entry.id   a4bb04c7222d207c03fcf6d2765fc9e3
#
_cell.length_a   1.000
_cell.length_b   1.000
_cell.length_c   1.000
_cell.angle_alpha   90.00
_cell.angle_beta   90.00
_cell.angle_gamma   90.00
#
_symmetry.space_group_name_H-M   'P 1'
#
loop_
_entity.id
_entity.type
_entity.pdbx_description
1 polymer ?
#
loop_
_entity_poly.entity_id
_entity_poly.type
_entity_poly.pdbx_seq_one_letter_code
_entity_poly.pdbx_strand_id
1 'polypeptide(L)'
;GRLWLLAALAGSLAGDVLLLFPGYFVPGLVSFLLAHIAYLVLLRQGMGWFPSRGALAVTLGVGAAMYAFLWTGGLPAGLRAPVAAYVTVIALMAAQAIGRATVQRDAASRAVAVGACCFMLSDTLLATNKFVAPWPLASFWVLTSYYAAQVLIVGGWLRGQTVAQAGVRPGAESLRFQ
;
A
#
# COMPACT_ATOMS: atom_id res chain seq x y z
N GLY A 1 -3.45 1.67 -16.02
CA GLY A 1 -2.74 1.18 -14.83
C GLY A 1 -1.34 1.72 -14.66
N ARG A 2 -0.52 1.74 -15.73
CA ARG A 2 0.92 2.09 -15.64
C ARG A 2 1.19 3.46 -15.01
N LEU A 3 0.41 4.49 -15.34
CA LEU A 3 0.59 5.84 -14.78
C LEU A 3 0.42 5.86 -13.26
N TRP A 4 -0.59 5.17 -12.74
CA TRP A 4 -0.82 5.10 -11.29
C TRP A 4 0.26 4.30 -10.56
N LEU A 5 0.79 3.24 -11.18
CA LEU A 5 1.93 2.50 -10.63
C LEU A 5 3.18 3.38 -10.58
N LEU A 6 3.48 4.11 -11.66
CA LEU A 6 4.63 5.03 -11.70
C LEU A 6 4.47 6.18 -10.69
N ALA A 7 3.26 6.74 -10.55
CA ALA A 7 2.96 7.78 -9.57
C ALA A 7 3.17 7.27 -8.13
N ALA A 8 2.71 6.04 -7.83
CA ALA A 8 2.91 5.43 -6.52
C ALA A 8 4.40 5.20 -6.21
N LEU A 9 5.16 4.68 -7.18
CA LEU A 9 6.61 4.46 -7.01
C LEU A 9 7.39 5.77 -6.87
N ALA A 10 7.07 6.77 -7.70
CA ALA A 10 7.70 8.08 -7.63
C ALA A 10 7.39 8.80 -6.31
N GLY A 11 6.14 8.73 -5.84
CA GLY A 11 5.75 9.27 -4.55
C GLY A 11 6.42 8.55 -3.38
N SER A 12 6.56 7.21 -3.44
CA SER A 12 7.29 6.44 -2.44
C SER A 12 8.78 6.84 -2.41
N LEU A 13 9.43 6.90 -3.57
CA LEU A 13 10.83 7.31 -3.67
C LEU A 13 11.05 8.74 -3.15
N ALA A 14 10.17 9.67 -3.50
CA ALA A 14 10.24 11.04 -2.99
C ALA A 14 10.07 11.06 -1.47
N GLY A 15 9.15 10.25 -0.92
CA GLY A 15 8.97 10.07 0.52
C GLY A 15 10.22 9.53 1.20
N ASP A 16 10.85 8.50 0.62
CA ASP A 16 12.11 7.94 1.12
C ASP A 16 13.21 8.99 1.20
N VAL A 17 13.39 9.75 0.12
CA VAL A 17 14.40 10.82 0.07
C VAL A 17 14.12 11.92 1.11
N LEU A 18 12.86 12.36 1.22
CA LEU A 18 12.47 13.40 2.18
C LEU A 18 12.69 12.97 3.63
N LEU A 19 12.42 11.70 3.96
CA LEU A 19 12.61 11.18 5.32
C LEU A 19 14.10 11.08 5.74
N LEU A 20 15.04 11.15 4.80
CA LEU A 20 16.48 11.18 5.12
C LEU A 20 16.92 12.52 5.74
N PHE A 21 16.17 13.59 5.49
CA PHE A 21 16.55 14.92 5.94
C PHE A 21 15.82 15.32 7.24
N PRO A 22 16.55 15.82 8.25
CA PRO A 22 15.93 16.37 9.45
C PRO A 22 14.94 17.49 9.12
N GLY A 23 13.76 17.47 9.73
CA GLY A 23 12.71 18.47 9.50
C GLY A 23 11.77 18.18 8.33
N TYR A 24 12.08 17.23 7.46
CA TYR A 24 11.25 16.90 6.29
C TYR A 24 10.26 15.75 6.53
N PHE A 25 9.97 15.43 7.79
CA PHE A 25 9.04 14.35 8.11
C PHE A 25 7.64 14.57 7.52
N VAL A 26 7.06 15.77 7.66
CA VAL A 26 5.72 16.07 7.13
C VAL A 26 5.68 16.04 5.61
N PRO A 27 6.60 16.67 4.88
CA PRO A 27 6.71 16.48 3.42
C PRO A 27 6.83 15.00 3.00
N GLY A 28 7.64 14.21 3.71
CA GLY A 28 7.77 12.77 3.47
C GLY A 28 6.46 12.02 3.70
N LEU A 29 5.77 12.30 4.79
CA LEU A 29 4.45 11.75 5.10
C LEU A 29 3.43 12.07 4.01
N VAL A 30 3.39 13.31 3.52
CA VAL A 30 2.50 13.73 2.42
C VAL A 30 2.86 12.99 1.12
N SER A 31 4.14 12.83 0.81
CA SER A 31 4.59 12.11 -0.37
C SER A 31 4.14 10.63 -0.35
N PHE A 32 4.32 9.96 0.77
CA PHE A 32 3.81 8.60 0.95
C PHE A 32 2.28 8.52 0.95
N LEU A 33 1.59 9.52 1.51
CA LEU A 33 0.13 9.61 1.43
C LEU A 33 -0.35 9.61 -0.02
N LEU A 34 0.26 10.44 -0.86
CA LEU A 34 -0.04 10.50 -2.30
C LEU A 34 0.30 9.18 -3.01
N ALA A 35 1.40 8.54 -2.64
CA ALA A 35 1.76 7.22 -3.15
C ALA A 35 0.69 6.16 -2.81
N HIS A 36 0.18 6.14 -1.57
CA HIS A 36 -0.88 5.22 -1.15
C HIS A 36 -2.22 5.50 -1.85
N ILE A 37 -2.55 6.77 -2.09
CA ILE A 37 -3.71 7.14 -2.91
C ILE A 37 -3.54 6.61 -4.33
N ALA A 38 -2.35 6.75 -4.92
CA ALA A 38 -2.08 6.23 -6.26
C ALA A 38 -2.18 4.69 -6.32
N TYR A 39 -1.67 3.98 -5.31
CA TYR A 39 -1.86 2.53 -5.18
C TYR A 39 -3.35 2.16 -5.01
N LEU A 40 -4.09 2.88 -4.19
CA LEU A 40 -5.52 2.64 -3.99
C LEU A 40 -6.30 2.77 -5.30
N VAL A 41 -6.04 3.83 -6.08
CA VAL A 41 -6.64 4.03 -7.40
C VAL A 41 -6.20 2.94 -8.39
N LEU A 42 -4.94 2.56 -8.36
CA LEU A 42 -4.41 1.44 -9.16
C LEU A 42 -5.17 0.16 -8.88
N LEU A 43 -5.33 -0.20 -7.61
CA LEU A 43 -5.94 -1.46 -7.17
C LEU A 43 -7.45 -1.51 -7.38
N ARG A 44 -8.09 -0.35 -7.55
CA ARG A 44 -9.50 -0.26 -7.96
C ARG A 44 -9.72 -0.66 -9.42
N GLN A 45 -8.72 -0.53 -10.29
CA GLN A 45 -8.91 -0.73 -11.72
C GLN A 45 -9.42 -2.15 -12.05
N GLY A 46 -10.48 -2.21 -12.87
CA GLY A 46 -11.15 -3.47 -13.23
C GLY A 46 -12.00 -4.10 -12.10
N MET A 47 -12.31 -3.32 -11.05
CA MET A 47 -13.02 -3.80 -9.87
C MET A 47 -13.78 -2.65 -9.18
N GLY A 48 -14.83 -2.99 -8.41
CA GLY A 48 -15.51 -2.00 -7.57
C GLY A 48 -14.69 -1.58 -6.34
N TRP A 49 -15.19 -0.55 -5.65
CA TRP A 49 -14.62 -0.12 -4.39
C TRP A 49 -14.91 -1.14 -3.29
N PHE A 50 -13.88 -1.52 -2.55
CA PHE A 50 -13.95 -2.33 -1.32
C PHE A 50 -14.86 -3.56 -1.45
N PRO A 51 -14.51 -4.51 -2.35
CA PRO A 51 -15.37 -5.67 -2.62
C PRO A 51 -15.52 -6.61 -1.42
N SER A 52 -14.64 -6.52 -0.42
CA SER A 52 -14.74 -7.24 0.85
C SER A 52 -15.00 -6.26 2.02
N ARG A 53 -16.25 -6.24 2.51
CA ARG A 53 -16.63 -5.44 3.68
C ARG A 53 -15.89 -5.87 4.96
N GLY A 54 -15.62 -7.17 5.09
CA GLY A 54 -14.84 -7.71 6.20
C GLY A 54 -13.41 -7.20 6.18
N ALA A 55 -12.75 -7.20 5.02
CA ALA A 55 -11.41 -6.64 4.86
C ALA A 55 -11.39 -5.15 5.23
N LEU A 56 -12.39 -4.38 4.75
CA LEU A 56 -12.51 -2.95 5.07
C LEU A 56 -12.64 -2.73 6.58
N ALA A 57 -13.52 -3.46 7.25
CA ALA A 57 -13.72 -3.34 8.69
C ALA A 57 -12.46 -3.71 9.49
N VAL A 58 -11.78 -4.80 9.11
CA VAL A 58 -10.56 -5.24 9.79
C VAL A 58 -9.42 -4.24 9.60
N THR A 59 -9.14 -3.79 8.38
CA THR A 59 -8.02 -2.87 8.14
C THR A 59 -8.26 -1.49 8.75
N LEU A 60 -9.49 -0.98 8.71
CA LEU A 60 -9.84 0.27 9.42
C LEU A 60 -9.76 0.10 10.94
N GLY A 61 -10.18 -1.06 11.48
CA GLY A 61 -10.05 -1.36 12.90
C GLY A 61 -8.60 -1.41 13.35
N VAL A 62 -7.72 -2.07 12.57
CA VAL A 62 -6.27 -2.09 12.82
C VAL A 62 -5.68 -0.68 12.74
N GLY A 63 -6.05 0.10 11.72
CA GLY A 63 -5.62 1.49 11.59
C GLY A 63 -6.07 2.35 12.77
N ALA A 64 -7.32 2.24 13.19
CA ALA A 64 -7.86 2.98 14.35
C ALA A 64 -7.14 2.59 15.64
N ALA A 65 -6.90 1.30 15.87
CA ALA A 65 -6.15 0.82 17.04
C ALA A 65 -4.71 1.36 17.04
N MET A 66 -4.04 1.33 15.88
CA MET A 66 -2.71 1.90 15.74
C MET A 66 -2.69 3.40 15.98
N TYR A 67 -3.65 4.13 15.43
CA TYR A 67 -3.76 5.57 15.67
C TYR A 67 -3.98 5.90 17.15
N ALA A 68 -4.86 5.16 17.83
CA ALA A 68 -5.08 5.32 19.27
C ALA A 68 -3.80 5.03 20.07
N PHE A 69 -3.05 3.99 19.71
CA PHE A 69 -1.75 3.67 20.29
C PHE A 69 -0.73 4.81 20.12
N LEU A 70 -0.62 5.38 18.94
CA LEU A 70 0.26 6.53 18.69
C LEU A 70 -0.18 7.77 19.46
N TRP A 71 -1.49 8.01 19.54
CA TRP A 71 -2.05 9.14 20.29
C TRP A 71 -1.68 9.07 21.78
N THR A 72 -1.86 7.91 22.40
CA THR A 72 -1.51 7.70 23.81
C THR A 72 0.00 7.63 24.03
N GLY A 73 0.76 7.23 23.01
CA GLY A 73 2.22 7.08 23.04
C GLY A 73 3.01 8.38 22.86
N GLY A 74 2.34 9.52 22.60
CA GLY A 74 3.04 10.81 22.53
C GLY A 74 2.98 11.50 21.17
N LEU A 75 2.06 11.12 20.27
CA LEU A 75 1.88 11.79 18.98
C LEU A 75 1.63 13.30 19.15
N PRO A 76 2.50 14.18 18.62
CA PRO A 76 2.35 15.62 18.74
C PRO A 76 1.02 16.14 18.20
N ALA A 77 0.42 17.11 18.85
CA ALA A 77 -0.90 17.65 18.50
C ALA A 77 -0.97 18.13 17.05
N GLY A 78 0.09 18.77 16.53
CA GLY A 78 0.15 19.25 15.15
C GLY A 78 0.24 18.13 14.10
N LEU A 79 0.58 16.90 14.49
CA LEU A 79 0.67 15.74 13.59
C LEU A 79 -0.56 14.85 13.65
N ARG A 80 -1.50 15.07 14.57
CA ARG A 80 -2.66 14.21 14.74
C ARG A 80 -3.51 14.10 13.49
N ALA A 81 -3.86 15.23 12.87
CA ALA A 81 -4.67 15.26 11.66
C ALA A 81 -3.92 14.66 10.44
N PRO A 82 -2.67 15.03 10.13
CA PRO A 82 -1.92 14.39 9.05
C PRO A 82 -1.76 12.87 9.23
N VAL A 83 -1.45 12.40 10.44
CA VAL A 83 -1.28 10.97 10.71
C VAL A 83 -2.62 10.23 10.64
N ALA A 84 -3.73 10.83 11.11
CA ALA A 84 -5.06 10.24 10.96
C ALA A 84 -5.43 10.05 9.48
N ALA A 85 -5.21 11.07 8.64
CA ALA A 85 -5.43 10.96 7.19
C ALA A 85 -4.57 9.86 6.57
N TYR A 86 -3.30 9.80 6.94
CA TYR A 86 -2.36 8.80 6.46
C TYR A 86 -2.78 7.36 6.82
N VAL A 87 -3.08 7.12 8.10
CA VAL A 87 -3.52 5.81 8.61
C VAL A 87 -4.82 5.38 7.92
N THR A 88 -5.73 6.30 7.68
CA THR A 88 -6.98 6.01 6.95
C THR A 88 -6.70 5.56 5.52
N VAL A 89 -5.86 6.29 4.79
CA VAL A 89 -5.59 5.98 3.38
C VAL A 89 -4.84 4.65 3.23
N ILE A 90 -3.84 4.36 4.08
CA ILE A 90 -3.14 3.08 4.00
C ILE A 90 -4.05 1.91 4.37
N ALA A 91 -4.96 2.07 5.34
CA ALA A 91 -5.95 1.07 5.69
C ALA A 91 -6.93 0.81 4.54
N LEU A 92 -7.38 1.86 3.84
CA LEU A 92 -8.22 1.75 2.64
C LEU A 92 -7.49 1.06 1.49
N MET A 93 -6.21 1.37 1.28
CA MET A 93 -5.38 0.70 0.27
C MET A 93 -5.27 -0.80 0.57
N ALA A 94 -4.99 -1.17 1.81
CA ALA A 94 -4.92 -2.58 2.21
C ALA A 94 -6.28 -3.30 2.09
N ALA A 95 -7.38 -2.64 2.47
CA ALA A 95 -8.73 -3.16 2.28
C ALA A 95 -9.03 -3.47 0.81
N GLN A 96 -8.65 -2.55 -0.09
CA GLN A 96 -8.84 -2.72 -1.53
C GLN A 96 -7.99 -3.88 -2.07
N ALA A 97 -6.73 -4.00 -1.63
CA ALA A 97 -5.82 -5.08 -2.01
C ALA A 97 -6.35 -6.45 -1.57
N ILE A 98 -6.75 -6.57 -0.31
CA ILE A 98 -7.32 -7.81 0.25
C ILE A 98 -8.64 -8.15 -0.44
N GLY A 99 -9.53 -7.16 -0.60
CA GLY A 99 -10.79 -7.33 -1.31
C GLY A 99 -10.58 -7.82 -2.75
N ARG A 100 -9.58 -7.29 -3.45
CA ARG A 100 -9.18 -7.77 -4.78
C ARG A 100 -8.77 -9.24 -4.75
N ALA A 101 -7.96 -9.63 -3.78
CA ALA A 101 -7.49 -11.01 -3.62
C ALA A 101 -8.64 -11.99 -3.29
N THR A 102 -9.65 -11.56 -2.55
CA THR A 102 -10.82 -12.41 -2.26
C THR A 102 -11.71 -12.66 -3.48
N VAL A 103 -11.75 -11.73 -4.44
CA VAL A 103 -12.54 -11.85 -5.68
C VAL A 103 -11.75 -12.61 -6.75
N GLN A 104 -10.52 -12.21 -7.03
CA GLN A 104 -9.70 -12.80 -8.12
C GLN A 104 -9.15 -14.18 -7.76
N ARG A 105 -8.85 -14.43 -6.50
CA ARG A 105 -8.36 -15.71 -5.93
C ARG A 105 -7.11 -16.29 -6.60
N ASP A 106 -6.35 -15.49 -7.29
CA ASP A 106 -5.09 -15.85 -7.94
C ASP A 106 -3.86 -15.50 -7.10
N ALA A 107 -2.69 -16.04 -7.46
CA ALA A 107 -1.44 -15.81 -6.75
C ALA A 107 -0.95 -14.36 -6.88
N ALA A 108 -1.23 -13.69 -7.99
CA ALA A 108 -0.82 -12.31 -8.25
C ALA A 108 -1.55 -11.35 -7.32
N SER A 109 -2.87 -11.45 -7.22
CA SER A 109 -3.68 -10.62 -6.31
C SER A 109 -3.38 -10.90 -4.83
N ARG A 110 -3.10 -12.17 -4.46
CA ARG A 110 -2.66 -12.52 -3.11
C ARG A 110 -1.31 -11.89 -2.76
N ALA A 111 -0.34 -11.89 -3.69
CA ALA A 111 0.94 -11.21 -3.48
C ALA A 111 0.74 -9.71 -3.23
N VAL A 112 -0.13 -9.04 -4.01
CA VAL A 112 -0.47 -7.63 -3.80
C VAL A 112 -1.08 -7.39 -2.41
N ALA A 113 -1.99 -8.26 -1.95
CA ALA A 113 -2.61 -8.15 -0.64
C ALA A 113 -1.59 -8.31 0.50
N VAL A 114 -0.72 -9.31 0.41
CA VAL A 114 0.39 -9.49 1.38
C VAL A 114 1.31 -8.28 1.37
N GLY A 115 1.66 -7.76 0.19
CA GLY A 115 2.47 -6.55 0.06
C GLY A 115 1.83 -5.33 0.74
N ALA A 116 0.52 -5.14 0.59
CA ALA A 116 -0.20 -4.05 1.25
C ALA A 116 -0.19 -4.20 2.79
N CYS A 117 -0.30 -5.42 3.31
CA CYS A 117 -0.15 -5.69 4.74
C CYS A 117 1.29 -5.43 5.23
N CYS A 118 2.31 -5.80 4.44
CA CYS A 118 3.71 -5.48 4.74
C CYS A 118 3.93 -3.97 4.78
N PHE A 119 3.26 -3.20 3.93
CA PHE A 119 3.34 -1.74 3.93
C PHE A 119 2.75 -1.16 5.22
N MET A 120 1.54 -1.59 5.61
CA MET A 120 0.95 -1.21 6.90
C MET A 120 1.86 -1.55 8.09
N LEU A 121 2.50 -2.72 8.05
CA LEU A 121 3.46 -3.13 9.08
C LEU A 121 4.67 -2.20 9.12
N SER A 122 5.28 -1.90 7.97
CA SER A 122 6.42 -0.99 7.88
C SER A 122 6.12 0.38 8.49
N ASP A 123 4.97 0.96 8.13
CA ASP A 123 4.57 2.27 8.62
C ASP A 123 4.21 2.26 10.11
N THR A 124 3.62 1.17 10.59
CA THR A 124 3.38 0.95 12.01
C THR A 124 4.71 0.94 12.80
N LEU A 125 5.72 0.22 12.31
CA LEU A 125 7.04 0.15 12.92
C LEU A 125 7.74 1.51 12.89
N LEU A 126 7.68 2.22 11.76
CA LEU A 126 8.25 3.55 11.61
C LEU A 126 7.62 4.54 12.60
N ALA A 127 6.29 4.58 12.65
CA ALA A 127 5.56 5.49 13.52
C ALA A 127 5.79 5.17 15.01
N THR A 128 5.83 3.89 15.37
CA THR A 128 6.15 3.45 16.74
C THR A 128 7.53 3.91 17.16
N ASN A 129 8.54 3.66 16.32
CA ASN A 129 9.91 4.09 16.57
C ASN A 129 10.06 5.61 16.71
N LYS A 130 9.26 6.36 15.95
CA LYS A 130 9.33 7.81 15.92
C LYS A 130 8.58 8.48 17.07
N PHE A 131 7.40 8.00 17.44
CA PHE A 131 6.48 8.72 18.32
C PHE A 131 6.29 8.07 19.70
N VAL A 132 6.55 6.79 19.83
CA VAL A 132 6.30 6.06 21.08
C VAL A 132 7.60 5.76 21.81
N ALA A 133 8.44 4.94 21.20
CA ALA A 133 9.75 4.58 21.77
C ALA A 133 10.70 4.13 20.68
N PRO A 134 11.92 4.68 20.61
CA PRO A 134 12.96 4.14 19.74
C PRO A 134 13.36 2.73 20.21
N TRP A 135 13.56 1.81 19.25
CA TRP A 135 13.92 0.43 19.54
C TRP A 135 15.05 -0.06 18.62
N PRO A 136 15.83 -1.06 19.07
CA PRO A 136 16.99 -1.54 18.34
C PRO A 136 16.61 -2.09 16.96
N LEU A 137 17.45 -1.82 15.96
CA LEU A 137 17.25 -2.30 14.58
C LEU A 137 15.93 -1.86 13.91
N ALA A 138 15.28 -0.81 14.42
CA ALA A 138 14.03 -0.29 13.84
C ALA A 138 14.15 -0.08 12.33
N SER A 139 15.20 0.58 11.86
CA SER A 139 15.44 0.84 10.44
C SER A 139 15.54 -0.45 9.62
N PHE A 140 16.15 -1.50 10.16
CA PHE A 140 16.23 -2.79 9.48
C PHE A 140 14.85 -3.40 9.24
N TRP A 141 14.01 -3.44 10.27
CA TRP A 141 12.67 -4.02 10.16
C TRP A 141 11.73 -3.17 9.31
N VAL A 142 11.81 -1.84 9.44
CA VAL A 142 11.04 -0.91 8.62
C VAL A 142 11.41 -1.09 7.14
N LEU A 143 12.70 -1.04 6.79
CA LEU A 143 13.13 -1.17 5.40
C LEU A 143 12.86 -2.55 4.82
N THR A 144 13.06 -3.62 5.60
CA THR A 144 12.78 -4.98 5.13
C THR A 144 11.29 -5.17 4.79
N SER A 145 10.39 -4.74 5.69
CA SER A 145 8.95 -4.83 5.43
C SER A 145 8.51 -3.89 4.31
N TYR A 146 9.10 -2.71 4.19
CA TYR A 146 8.85 -1.76 3.11
C TYR A 146 9.24 -2.30 1.73
N TYR A 147 10.48 -2.78 1.58
CA TYR A 147 10.93 -3.34 0.30
C TYR A 147 10.18 -4.63 -0.06
N ALA A 148 9.85 -5.48 0.91
CA ALA A 148 8.97 -6.61 0.69
C ALA A 148 7.60 -6.17 0.17
N ALA A 149 7.02 -5.12 0.74
CA ALA A 149 5.76 -4.53 0.28
C ALA A 149 5.86 -4.08 -1.19
N GLN A 150 6.87 -3.29 -1.53
CA GLN A 150 7.07 -2.78 -2.89
C GLN A 150 7.23 -3.92 -3.91
N VAL A 151 8.08 -4.90 -3.63
CA VAL A 151 8.31 -6.05 -4.52
C VAL A 151 7.03 -6.86 -4.73
N LEU A 152 6.29 -7.12 -3.65
CA LEU A 152 5.06 -7.91 -3.71
C LEU A 152 3.93 -7.17 -4.44
N ILE A 153 3.75 -5.87 -4.19
CA ILE A 153 2.70 -5.08 -4.86
C ILE A 153 3.02 -4.94 -6.34
N VAL A 154 4.23 -4.48 -6.68
CA VAL A 154 4.64 -4.25 -8.08
C VAL A 154 4.69 -5.57 -8.85
N GLY A 155 5.37 -6.57 -8.31
CA GLY A 155 5.51 -7.88 -8.94
C GLY A 155 4.16 -8.60 -9.11
N GLY A 156 3.30 -8.54 -8.10
CA GLY A 156 1.95 -9.09 -8.17
C GLY A 156 1.10 -8.38 -9.21
N TRP A 157 1.12 -7.04 -9.22
CA TRP A 157 0.37 -6.26 -10.20
C TRP A 157 0.80 -6.55 -11.65
N LEU A 158 2.10 -6.56 -11.94
CA LEU A 158 2.64 -6.81 -13.27
C LEU A 158 2.31 -8.23 -13.75
N ARG A 159 2.47 -9.26 -12.89
CA ARG A 159 2.09 -10.65 -13.22
C ARG A 159 0.61 -10.78 -13.55
N GLY A 160 -0.27 -10.13 -12.78
CA GLY A 160 -1.70 -10.12 -13.06
C GLY A 160 -2.04 -9.54 -14.43
N GLN A 161 -1.33 -8.49 -14.87
CA GLN A 161 -1.51 -7.92 -16.20
C GLN A 161 -1.04 -8.84 -17.33
N THR A 162 0.07 -9.52 -17.15
CA THR A 162 0.62 -10.45 -18.17
C THR A 162 -0.32 -11.62 -18.40
N VAL A 163 -0.88 -12.20 -17.34
CA VAL A 163 -1.84 -13.30 -17.43
C VAL A 163 -3.13 -12.85 -18.13
N ALA A 164 -3.65 -11.66 -17.80
CA ALA A 164 -4.84 -11.11 -18.44
C ALA A 164 -4.63 -10.88 -19.96
N GLN A 165 -3.44 -10.43 -20.37
CA GLN A 165 -3.11 -10.23 -21.79
C GLN A 165 -2.92 -11.54 -22.54
N ALA A 166 -2.35 -12.56 -21.91
CA ALA A 166 -2.17 -13.89 -22.51
C ALA A 166 -3.52 -14.60 -22.73
N GLY A 167 -4.48 -14.43 -21.81
CA GLY A 167 -5.83 -15.01 -21.92
C GLY A 167 -6.72 -14.35 -22.99
N VAL A 168 -6.36 -13.18 -23.50
CA VAL A 168 -7.09 -12.46 -24.58
C VAL A 168 -6.62 -12.87 -25.97
N ARG A 169 -5.56 -13.70 -26.10
CA ARG A 169 -4.98 -14.16 -27.36
C ARG A 169 -5.26 -15.63 -27.72
N PRO A 170 -6.48 -16.09 -27.87
CA PRO A 170 -6.75 -17.22 -28.74
C PRO A 170 -7.92 -16.92 -29.68
N GLY A 171 -7.66 -16.74 -30.98
CA GLY A 171 -8.72 -16.77 -31.99
C GLY A 171 -8.59 -15.88 -33.22
N ALA A 172 -7.54 -15.05 -33.38
CA ALA A 172 -7.43 -14.16 -34.53
C ALA A 172 -6.73 -14.78 -35.77
N GLU A 173 -6.13 -15.97 -35.65
CA GLU A 173 -5.39 -16.60 -36.76
C GLU A 173 -6.09 -17.75 -37.46
N SER A 174 -7.21 -18.25 -36.98
CA SER A 174 -7.93 -19.37 -37.61
C SER A 174 -8.97 -18.98 -38.68
N LEU A 175 -9.16 -17.70 -38.95
CA LEU A 175 -10.14 -17.22 -39.95
C LEU A 175 -9.52 -16.68 -41.25
N ARG A 176 -8.24 -16.90 -41.51
CA ARG A 176 -7.58 -16.48 -42.77
C ARG A 176 -7.31 -17.60 -43.79
N PHE A 177 -7.74 -18.81 -43.52
CA PHE A 177 -7.63 -19.93 -44.46
C PHE A 177 -8.97 -20.69 -44.57
N GLN A 178 -9.98 -20.03 -45.12
CA GLN A 178 -11.11 -20.66 -45.82
C GLN A 178 -11.55 -19.76 -46.97
#